data_7225157a7669da89172449c64e61ca03
#
_entry.id   7225157a7669da89172449c64e61ca03
#
_cell.length_a   1.000
_cell.length_b   1.000
_cell.length_c   1.000
_cell.angle_alpha   90.00
_cell.angle_beta   90.00
_cell.angle_gamma   90.00
#
_symmetry.space_group_name_H-M   'P 1'
#
loop_
_entity.id
_entity.type
_entity.pdbx_description
1 polymer ?
#
loop_
_entity_poly.entity_id
_entity_poly.type
_entity_poly.pdbx_seq_one_letter_code
_entity_poly.pdbx_strand_id
1 'polypeptide(L)'
;HWTDPESINIHTPSMEEQNPELYAQYLESLNNFKATDHQVVIVSVNNVSTVTTSRSQHLTDMPDSLDYICLNNTMEVNQANISEMKEVRRLGTKVLGLVDFDAIESAWKKILEEEAANAVPNPESDETENGEEGEETVDDATRFIEYCKSEVTKQIAASNALDVDGIVVNYTGFDLNSLVEENEIAAETARQGAFFDAVANWKVANTNKDLLFKGYPQNVIGKSLLSDCKYIIVNAHGAKNQYEMSYLILMASAKNVPTDRFIMGVTTPYLTNSGSYNGELGDGSSAIIGAAQWAVAKTPDYTKAGISIDAAEKDYFNASNVYPTLKEAISILSPTVK
;
A
#
# COMPACT_ATOMS: atom_id res chain seq x y z
N HIS A 1 52.00 -11.80 -29.11
CA HIS A 1 50.55 -11.95 -29.12
C HIS A 1 50.07 -12.13 -27.70
N TRP A 2 49.46 -11.11 -27.14
CA TRP A 2 48.71 -11.19 -25.90
C TRP A 2 47.34 -11.74 -26.28
N THR A 3 47.02 -12.91 -25.80
CA THR A 3 45.67 -13.46 -25.89
C THR A 3 44.81 -12.67 -24.92
N ASP A 4 43.73 -12.07 -25.46
CA ASP A 4 42.69 -11.46 -24.61
C ASP A 4 42.21 -12.50 -23.61
N PRO A 5 42.13 -12.15 -22.31
CA PRO A 5 41.54 -13.08 -21.34
C PRO A 5 40.08 -13.30 -21.75
N GLU A 6 39.77 -14.51 -22.17
CA GLU A 6 38.35 -14.91 -22.30
C GLU A 6 37.68 -14.66 -20.98
N SER A 7 36.66 -13.81 -21.00
CA SER A 7 35.84 -13.60 -19.83
C SER A 7 35.16 -14.91 -19.50
N ILE A 8 35.64 -15.60 -18.51
CA ILE A 8 34.99 -16.80 -17.98
C ILE A 8 33.68 -16.31 -17.33
N ASN A 9 32.60 -16.50 -18.04
CA ASN A 9 31.26 -16.22 -17.53
C ASN A 9 30.92 -17.33 -16.54
N ILE A 10 31.23 -17.14 -15.27
CA ILE A 10 30.90 -18.11 -14.22
C ILE A 10 29.39 -18.01 -14.00
N HIS A 11 28.65 -18.87 -14.69
CA HIS A 11 27.21 -19.01 -14.46
C HIS A 11 27.01 -19.93 -13.24
N THR A 12 26.44 -19.37 -12.17
CA THR A 12 25.97 -20.16 -11.02
C THR A 12 24.57 -20.67 -11.36
N PRO A 13 24.37 -22.00 -11.52
CA PRO A 13 23.05 -22.54 -11.85
C PRO A 13 22.02 -22.19 -10.78
N SER A 14 20.81 -21.78 -11.19
CA SER A 14 19.67 -21.60 -10.30
C SER A 14 19.21 -22.96 -9.74
N MET A 15 18.40 -22.93 -8.66
CA MET A 15 17.80 -24.17 -8.12
C MET A 15 16.94 -24.88 -9.18
N GLU A 16 16.25 -24.13 -10.04
CA GLU A 16 15.45 -24.67 -11.14
C GLU A 16 16.32 -25.40 -12.17
N GLU A 17 17.49 -24.84 -12.51
CA GLU A 17 18.44 -25.46 -13.44
C GLU A 17 19.10 -26.70 -12.85
N GLN A 18 19.36 -26.72 -11.54
CA GLN A 18 19.96 -27.82 -10.83
C GLN A 18 19.03 -29.05 -10.70
N ASN A 19 17.76 -28.79 -10.39
CA ASN A 19 16.73 -29.81 -10.22
C ASN A 19 15.36 -29.28 -10.65
N PRO A 20 15.05 -29.28 -11.96
CA PRO A 20 13.80 -28.73 -12.48
C PRO A 20 12.54 -29.40 -11.94
N GLU A 21 12.58 -30.72 -11.70
CA GLU A 21 11.42 -31.45 -11.20
C GLU A 21 11.10 -31.10 -9.75
N LEU A 22 12.11 -31.05 -8.88
CA LEU A 22 11.94 -30.65 -7.49
C LEU A 22 11.47 -29.19 -7.38
N TYR A 23 11.98 -28.31 -8.22
CA TYR A 23 11.57 -26.93 -8.26
C TYR A 23 10.11 -26.77 -8.71
N ALA A 24 9.67 -27.56 -9.70
CA ALA A 24 8.27 -27.57 -10.13
C ALA A 24 7.33 -28.03 -8.99
N GLN A 25 7.72 -29.04 -8.21
CA GLN A 25 6.98 -29.48 -7.01
C GLN A 25 6.94 -28.38 -5.94
N TYR A 26 8.01 -27.65 -5.75
CA TYR A 26 8.08 -26.50 -4.84
C TYR A 26 7.12 -25.40 -5.24
N LEU A 27 7.09 -25.01 -6.52
CA LEU A 27 6.16 -24.01 -7.06
C LEU A 27 4.70 -24.46 -6.87
N GLU A 28 4.40 -25.74 -7.14
CA GLU A 28 3.06 -26.29 -6.94
C GLU A 28 2.64 -26.21 -5.45
N SER A 29 3.52 -26.56 -4.54
CA SER A 29 3.29 -26.49 -3.11
C SER A 29 3.02 -25.06 -2.63
N LEU A 30 3.78 -24.06 -3.13
CA LEU A 30 3.54 -22.65 -2.82
C LEU A 30 2.19 -22.17 -3.34
N ASN A 31 1.86 -22.49 -4.58
CA ASN A 31 0.58 -22.07 -5.16
C ASN A 31 -0.60 -22.74 -4.45
N ASN A 32 -0.47 -24.01 -4.07
CA ASN A 32 -1.50 -24.72 -3.30
C ASN A 32 -1.68 -24.08 -1.91
N PHE A 33 -0.59 -23.78 -1.20
CA PHE A 33 -0.65 -23.10 0.09
C PHE A 33 -1.37 -21.76 -0.01
N LYS A 34 -1.01 -20.93 -0.99
CA LYS A 34 -1.60 -19.60 -1.20
C LYS A 34 -3.07 -19.65 -1.61
N ALA A 35 -3.53 -20.78 -2.17
CA ALA A 35 -4.93 -21.01 -2.48
C ALA A 35 -5.77 -21.47 -1.27
N THR A 36 -5.13 -21.89 -0.17
CA THR A 36 -5.82 -22.28 1.07
C THR A 36 -6.08 -21.07 1.96
N ASP A 37 -6.97 -21.23 2.95
CA ASP A 37 -7.20 -20.23 3.99
C ASP A 37 -5.96 -20.15 4.90
N HIS A 38 -5.37 -18.98 4.99
CA HIS A 38 -4.16 -18.70 5.76
C HIS A 38 -4.07 -17.20 6.08
N GLN A 39 -3.19 -16.83 7.00
CA GLN A 39 -2.88 -15.43 7.26
C GLN A 39 -2.11 -14.82 6.08
N VAL A 40 -2.70 -13.84 5.44
CA VAL A 40 -2.17 -13.20 4.24
C VAL A 40 -1.04 -12.24 4.60
N VAL A 41 0.01 -12.23 3.79
CA VAL A 41 1.11 -11.28 3.91
C VAL A 41 1.19 -10.42 2.65
N ILE A 42 1.00 -9.13 2.84
CA ILE A 42 1.10 -8.11 1.80
C ILE A 42 2.32 -7.25 2.10
N VAL A 43 3.08 -6.92 1.09
CA VAL A 43 4.11 -5.88 1.19
C VAL A 43 3.85 -4.78 0.18
N SER A 44 4.22 -3.55 0.50
CA SER A 44 4.33 -2.48 -0.47
C SER A 44 5.78 -2.01 -0.57
N VAL A 45 6.17 -1.63 -1.77
CA VAL A 45 7.53 -1.19 -2.07
C VAL A 45 7.50 0.16 -2.77
N ASN A 46 8.45 1.02 -2.40
CA ASN A 46 8.71 2.26 -3.12
C ASN A 46 9.66 1.95 -4.27
N ASN A 47 9.10 1.45 -5.37
CA ASN A 47 9.85 1.08 -6.54
C ASN A 47 10.47 2.31 -7.22
N VAL A 48 11.67 2.11 -7.80
CA VAL A 48 12.41 3.17 -8.49
C VAL A 48 12.17 3.12 -9.99
N SER A 49 12.18 4.29 -10.63
CA SER A 49 12.02 4.43 -12.08
C SER A 49 13.31 4.14 -12.85
N THR A 50 14.46 4.32 -12.20
CA THR A 50 15.78 4.15 -12.80
C THR A 50 16.23 2.69 -12.80
N VAL A 51 17.32 2.40 -13.51
CA VAL A 51 17.98 1.09 -13.44
C VAL A 51 18.29 0.73 -11.99
N THR A 52 17.98 -0.52 -11.61
CA THR A 52 18.26 -1.00 -10.26
C THR A 52 19.75 -1.00 -9.95
N THR A 53 20.11 -0.39 -8.82
CA THR A 53 21.49 -0.28 -8.34
C THR A 53 21.76 -1.08 -7.06
N SER A 54 20.71 -1.62 -6.46
CA SER A 54 20.73 -2.34 -5.20
C SER A 54 19.80 -3.55 -5.24
N ARG A 55 20.14 -4.60 -4.52
CA ARG A 55 19.29 -5.81 -4.40
C ARG A 55 17.94 -5.52 -3.73
N SER A 56 17.87 -4.54 -2.83
CA SER A 56 16.61 -4.11 -2.20
C SER A 56 15.58 -3.58 -3.20
N GLN A 57 16.00 -3.22 -4.42
CA GLN A 57 15.15 -2.75 -5.50
C GLN A 57 14.59 -3.88 -6.39
N HIS A 58 14.98 -5.13 -6.11
CA HIS A 58 14.49 -6.31 -6.82
C HIS A 58 13.34 -6.99 -6.07
N LEU A 59 12.28 -7.35 -6.80
CA LEU A 59 11.13 -8.05 -6.23
C LEU A 59 11.44 -9.52 -5.96
N THR A 60 12.33 -10.13 -6.73
CA THR A 60 12.69 -11.55 -6.65
C THR A 60 13.53 -11.92 -5.44
N ASP A 61 14.11 -10.95 -4.74
CA ASP A 61 14.83 -11.19 -3.48
C ASP A 61 13.89 -11.25 -2.25
N MET A 62 12.61 -10.92 -2.43
CA MET A 62 11.60 -11.00 -1.38
C MET A 62 11.21 -12.44 -1.06
N PRO A 63 10.67 -12.71 0.15
CA PRO A 63 10.23 -14.05 0.52
C PRO A 63 9.20 -14.63 -0.46
N ASP A 64 9.37 -15.90 -0.82
CA ASP A 64 8.51 -16.62 -1.77
C ASP A 64 7.07 -16.79 -1.26
N SER A 65 6.88 -16.76 0.05
CA SER A 65 5.59 -16.97 0.70
C SER A 65 4.68 -15.73 0.75
N LEU A 66 5.11 -14.59 0.20
CA LEU A 66 4.26 -13.40 0.10
C LEU A 66 3.04 -13.66 -0.79
N ASP A 67 1.88 -13.21 -0.35
CA ASP A 67 0.65 -13.28 -1.14
C ASP A 67 0.56 -12.14 -2.16
N TYR A 68 0.99 -10.93 -1.77
CA TYR A 68 0.91 -9.74 -2.60
C TYR A 68 2.16 -8.86 -2.46
N ILE A 69 2.58 -8.29 -3.58
CA ILE A 69 3.53 -7.18 -3.63
C ILE A 69 2.85 -6.00 -4.31
N CYS A 70 2.72 -4.88 -3.62
CA CYS A 70 2.17 -3.65 -4.16
C CYS A 70 3.29 -2.71 -4.61
N LEU A 71 3.24 -2.27 -5.86
CA LEU A 71 4.11 -1.24 -6.41
C LEU A 71 3.51 0.13 -6.11
N ASN A 72 4.21 0.98 -5.37
CA ASN A 72 3.72 2.30 -4.98
C ASN A 72 3.80 3.31 -6.13
N ASN A 73 4.73 3.14 -7.07
CA ASN A 73 4.86 3.99 -8.23
C ASN A 73 4.58 3.20 -9.51
N THR A 74 3.33 3.18 -9.94
CA THR A 74 2.90 2.47 -11.16
C THR A 74 3.14 3.27 -12.44
N MET A 75 3.33 4.57 -12.33
CA MET A 75 3.56 5.46 -13.49
C MET A 75 4.95 5.28 -14.09
N GLU A 76 5.91 4.84 -13.29
CA GLU A 76 7.31 4.70 -13.69
C GLU A 76 7.90 3.40 -13.09
N VAL A 77 7.65 2.27 -13.76
CA VAL A 77 8.21 0.96 -13.37
C VAL A 77 9.37 0.63 -14.29
N ASN A 78 10.54 0.31 -13.73
CA ASN A 78 11.71 -0.06 -14.52
C ASN A 78 11.56 -1.46 -15.14
N GLN A 79 12.37 -1.75 -16.18
CA GLN A 79 12.29 -3.01 -16.92
C GLN A 79 12.62 -4.24 -16.08
N ALA A 80 13.51 -4.11 -15.10
CA ALA A 80 13.84 -5.20 -14.19
C ALA A 80 12.62 -5.61 -13.38
N ASN A 81 11.92 -4.64 -12.78
CA ASN A 81 10.70 -4.92 -12.02
C ASN A 81 9.57 -5.47 -12.90
N ILE A 82 9.41 -5.01 -14.13
CA ILE A 82 8.43 -5.56 -15.08
C ILE A 82 8.73 -7.04 -15.35
N SER A 83 9.97 -7.40 -15.58
CA SER A 83 10.38 -8.80 -15.78
C SER A 83 10.18 -9.64 -14.52
N GLU A 84 10.49 -9.08 -13.35
CA GLU A 84 10.35 -9.74 -12.06
C GLU A 84 8.89 -9.97 -11.64
N MET A 85 7.95 -9.15 -12.11
CA MET A 85 6.52 -9.40 -11.92
C MET A 85 6.10 -10.78 -12.43
N LYS A 86 6.65 -11.23 -13.56
CA LYS A 86 6.38 -12.56 -14.12
C LYS A 86 6.96 -13.66 -13.23
N GLU A 87 8.16 -13.45 -12.70
CA GLU A 87 8.84 -14.43 -11.84
C GLU A 87 8.11 -14.61 -10.49
N VAL A 88 7.70 -13.53 -9.84
CA VAL A 88 6.96 -13.63 -8.57
C VAL A 88 5.57 -14.24 -8.76
N ARG A 89 4.92 -14.03 -9.91
CA ARG A 89 3.65 -14.68 -10.25
C ARG A 89 3.76 -16.20 -10.35
N ARG A 90 4.89 -16.73 -10.79
CA ARG A 90 5.15 -18.18 -10.79
C ARG A 90 5.11 -18.78 -9.38
N LEU A 91 5.49 -17.99 -8.38
CA LEU A 91 5.42 -18.36 -6.95
C LEU A 91 3.99 -18.26 -6.38
N GLY A 92 3.03 -17.80 -7.16
CA GLY A 92 1.67 -17.50 -6.70
C GLY A 92 1.51 -16.14 -6.04
N THR A 93 2.56 -15.30 -6.05
CA THR A 93 2.50 -13.93 -5.54
C THR A 93 1.81 -13.04 -6.57
N LYS A 94 0.77 -12.31 -6.14
CA LYS A 94 0.08 -11.33 -6.97
C LYS A 94 0.75 -9.97 -6.87
N VAL A 95 0.77 -9.22 -7.97
CA VAL A 95 1.33 -7.87 -8.04
C VAL A 95 0.19 -6.87 -8.11
N LEU A 96 0.19 -5.92 -7.19
CA LEU A 96 -0.81 -4.85 -7.09
C LEU A 96 -0.20 -3.51 -7.49
N GLY A 97 -1.06 -2.60 -7.95
CA GLY A 97 -0.72 -1.19 -8.15
C GLY A 97 -1.41 -0.30 -7.12
N LEU A 98 -0.70 0.70 -6.62
CA LEU A 98 -1.27 1.69 -5.70
C LEU A 98 -2.05 2.75 -6.47
N VAL A 99 -3.27 3.05 -6.00
CA VAL A 99 -4.10 4.19 -6.41
C VAL A 99 -4.34 5.02 -5.15
N ASP A 100 -3.76 6.21 -5.10
CA ASP A 100 -3.52 6.93 -3.85
C ASP A 100 -4.20 8.29 -3.82
N PHE A 101 -5.33 8.36 -3.11
CA PHE A 101 -6.04 9.62 -2.87
C PHE A 101 -5.21 10.61 -2.05
N ASP A 102 -4.51 10.14 -1.03
CA ASP A 102 -3.74 11.01 -0.14
C ASP A 102 -2.62 11.72 -0.90
N ALA A 103 -1.98 11.04 -1.86
CA ALA A 103 -0.98 11.64 -2.73
C ALA A 103 -1.59 12.68 -3.67
N ILE A 104 -2.77 12.43 -4.22
CA ILE A 104 -3.51 13.39 -5.05
C ILE A 104 -3.84 14.65 -4.23
N GLU A 105 -4.36 14.48 -3.02
CA GLU A 105 -4.68 15.59 -2.12
C GLU A 105 -3.44 16.40 -1.75
N SER A 106 -2.34 15.74 -1.42
CA SER A 106 -1.08 16.41 -1.08
C SER A 106 -0.49 17.19 -2.26
N ALA A 107 -0.56 16.63 -3.46
CA ALA A 107 -0.12 17.32 -4.68
C ALA A 107 -1.01 18.55 -4.98
N TRP A 108 -2.31 18.44 -4.77
CA TRP A 108 -3.22 19.58 -4.91
C TRP A 108 -2.91 20.72 -3.95
N LYS A 109 -2.67 20.42 -2.67
CA LYS A 109 -2.27 21.43 -1.68
C LYS A 109 -1.01 22.17 -2.09
N LYS A 110 -0.01 21.47 -2.65
CA LYS A 110 1.20 22.11 -3.20
C LYS A 110 0.90 23.02 -4.36
N ILE A 111 0.00 22.65 -5.25
CA ILE A 111 -0.43 23.52 -6.37
C ILE A 111 -1.03 24.80 -5.84
N LEU A 112 -1.93 24.74 -4.85
CA LEU A 112 -2.54 25.91 -4.23
C LEU A 112 -1.49 26.79 -3.53
N GLU A 113 -0.54 26.20 -2.82
CA GLU A 113 0.57 26.92 -2.17
C GLU A 113 1.45 27.66 -3.20
N GLU A 114 1.77 27.01 -4.32
CA GLU A 114 2.55 27.61 -5.41
C GLU A 114 1.79 28.75 -6.09
N GLU A 115 0.49 28.59 -6.33
CA GLU A 115 -0.36 29.63 -6.90
C GLU A 115 -0.43 30.84 -5.94
N ALA A 116 -0.58 30.62 -4.64
CA ALA A 116 -0.59 31.68 -3.64
C ALA A 116 0.77 32.42 -3.56
N ALA A 117 1.88 31.68 -3.64
CA ALA A 117 3.22 32.28 -3.63
C ALA A 117 3.51 33.13 -4.89
N ASN A 118 2.90 32.79 -6.03
CA ASN A 118 3.05 33.50 -7.30
C ASN A 118 1.98 34.58 -7.52
N ALA A 119 1.00 34.72 -6.63
CA ALA A 119 -0.02 35.76 -6.71
C ALA A 119 0.62 37.15 -6.52
N VAL A 120 0.36 38.09 -7.46
CA VAL A 120 0.81 39.48 -7.32
C VAL A 120 -0.04 40.15 -6.24
N PRO A 121 0.58 40.78 -5.21
CA PRO A 121 -0.18 41.50 -4.20
C PRO A 121 -1.10 42.57 -4.82
N ASN A 122 -2.38 42.49 -4.58
CA ASN A 122 -3.30 43.55 -4.98
C ASN A 122 -3.06 44.77 -4.06
N PRO A 123 -2.62 45.94 -4.56
CA PRO A 123 -2.26 47.08 -3.72
C PRO A 123 -3.43 47.75 -3.04
N GLU A 124 -4.66 47.30 -3.21
CA GLU A 124 -5.87 47.94 -2.67
C GLU A 124 -6.57 47.15 -1.53
N SER A 125 -6.01 46.05 -1.03
CA SER A 125 -6.56 45.36 0.14
C SER A 125 -5.74 45.65 1.38
N ASP A 126 -6.10 46.70 2.08
CA ASP A 126 -5.60 47.05 3.41
C ASP A 126 -6.46 46.29 4.46
N GLU A 127 -6.29 44.97 4.50
CA GLU A 127 -6.82 44.17 5.61
C GLU A 127 -5.73 43.20 6.06
N THR A 128 -5.24 43.49 7.28
CA THR A 128 -4.42 42.62 8.10
C THR A 128 -5.20 41.37 8.44
N GLU A 129 -5.11 40.33 7.61
CA GLU A 129 -5.60 39.02 8.02
C GLU A 129 -4.50 38.26 8.75
N ASN A 130 -4.78 37.93 10.01
CA ASN A 130 -4.06 36.94 10.79
C ASN A 130 -4.04 35.62 10.05
N GLY A 131 -2.84 35.00 10.00
CA GLY A 131 -2.62 33.74 9.31
C GLY A 131 -3.46 32.59 9.89
N GLU A 132 -4.67 32.45 9.39
CA GLU A 132 -5.41 31.21 9.38
C GLU A 132 -5.09 30.50 8.09
N GLU A 133 -4.81 29.21 8.19
CA GLU A 133 -4.69 28.34 7.04
C GLU A 133 -5.89 28.60 6.13
N GLY A 134 -5.65 29.05 4.90
CA GLY A 134 -6.71 29.56 4.03
C GLY A 134 -7.80 28.52 3.83
N GLU A 135 -9.03 28.85 4.19
CA GLU A 135 -10.20 28.06 3.84
C GLU A 135 -10.26 27.89 2.33
N GLU A 136 -10.39 26.64 1.89
CA GLU A 136 -10.54 26.31 0.48
C GLU A 136 -11.79 26.99 -0.08
N THR A 137 -11.66 27.78 -1.13
CA THR A 137 -12.79 28.46 -1.75
C THR A 137 -13.68 27.47 -2.50
N VAL A 138 -14.96 27.83 -2.75
CA VAL A 138 -15.88 27.00 -3.55
C VAL A 138 -15.32 26.70 -4.95
N ASP A 139 -14.59 27.65 -5.55
CA ASP A 139 -13.92 27.45 -6.83
C ASP A 139 -12.78 26.43 -6.72
N ASP A 140 -11.99 26.49 -5.65
CA ASP A 140 -10.92 25.51 -5.40
C ASP A 140 -11.46 24.12 -5.16
N ALA A 141 -12.58 23.96 -4.47
CA ALA A 141 -13.25 22.67 -4.29
C ALA A 141 -13.71 22.07 -5.63
N THR A 142 -14.25 22.89 -6.53
CA THR A 142 -14.63 22.45 -7.89
C THR A 142 -13.41 22.09 -8.72
N ARG A 143 -12.36 22.89 -8.65
CA ARG A 143 -11.07 22.63 -9.33
C ARG A 143 -10.44 21.34 -8.82
N PHE A 144 -10.50 21.05 -7.52
CA PHE A 144 -10.00 19.82 -6.95
C PHE A 144 -10.71 18.60 -7.54
N ILE A 145 -12.03 18.63 -7.69
CA ILE A 145 -12.80 17.51 -8.28
C ILE A 145 -12.27 17.19 -9.68
N GLU A 146 -12.06 18.18 -10.53
CA GLU A 146 -11.50 17.99 -11.88
C GLU A 146 -10.07 17.45 -11.83
N TYR A 147 -9.24 18.01 -10.96
CA TYR A 147 -7.87 17.55 -10.75
C TYR A 147 -7.83 16.10 -10.27
N CYS A 148 -8.63 15.74 -9.27
CA CYS A 148 -8.71 14.40 -8.72
C CYS A 148 -9.16 13.37 -9.76
N LYS A 149 -10.20 13.68 -10.55
CA LYS A 149 -10.64 12.83 -11.64
C LYS A 149 -9.55 12.57 -12.66
N SER A 150 -8.79 13.59 -13.03
CA SER A 150 -7.66 13.47 -13.95
C SER A 150 -6.55 12.59 -13.36
N GLU A 151 -6.15 12.82 -12.13
CA GLU A 151 -5.05 12.09 -11.49
C GLU A 151 -5.38 10.62 -11.18
N VAL A 152 -6.57 10.33 -10.69
CA VAL A 152 -6.99 8.94 -10.45
C VAL A 152 -7.10 8.16 -11.77
N THR A 153 -7.55 8.80 -12.82
CA THR A 153 -7.60 8.19 -14.16
C THR A 153 -6.20 7.82 -14.65
N LYS A 154 -5.22 8.69 -14.46
CA LYS A 154 -3.82 8.41 -14.81
C LYS A 154 -3.25 7.23 -14.01
N GLN A 155 -3.49 7.18 -12.70
CA GLN A 155 -3.01 6.09 -11.84
C GLN A 155 -3.63 4.76 -12.23
N ILE A 156 -4.93 4.72 -12.51
CA ILE A 156 -5.63 3.52 -12.97
C ILE A 156 -5.11 3.07 -14.35
N ALA A 157 -4.90 4.01 -15.27
CA ALA A 157 -4.36 3.70 -16.59
C ALA A 157 -2.94 3.11 -16.50
N ALA A 158 -2.10 3.61 -15.60
CA ALA A 158 -0.77 3.07 -15.35
C ALA A 158 -0.81 1.64 -14.82
N SER A 159 -1.72 1.36 -13.88
CA SER A 159 -1.94 0.00 -13.36
C SER A 159 -2.44 -0.95 -14.46
N ASN A 160 -3.36 -0.50 -15.31
CA ASN A 160 -3.85 -1.29 -16.44
C ASN A 160 -2.72 -1.58 -17.46
N ALA A 161 -1.87 -0.62 -17.73
CA ALA A 161 -0.73 -0.80 -18.64
C ALA A 161 0.29 -1.83 -18.14
N LEU A 162 0.46 -1.94 -16.83
CA LEU A 162 1.32 -2.95 -16.19
C LEU A 162 0.66 -4.32 -16.13
N ASP A 163 -0.63 -4.43 -16.41
CA ASP A 163 -1.42 -5.66 -16.22
C ASP A 163 -1.26 -6.23 -14.80
N VAL A 164 -1.47 -5.37 -13.80
CA VAL A 164 -1.47 -5.78 -12.39
C VAL A 164 -2.60 -6.77 -12.09
N ASP A 165 -2.42 -7.57 -11.04
CA ASP A 165 -3.42 -8.57 -10.59
C ASP A 165 -4.53 -7.93 -9.73
N GLY A 166 -4.36 -6.69 -9.36
CA GLY A 166 -5.30 -5.91 -8.58
C GLY A 166 -4.75 -4.53 -8.25
N ILE A 167 -5.55 -3.75 -7.54
CA ILE A 167 -5.17 -2.43 -7.05
C ILE A 167 -5.40 -2.31 -5.55
N VAL A 168 -4.58 -1.49 -4.90
CA VAL A 168 -4.79 -1.01 -3.54
C VAL A 168 -5.19 0.45 -3.64
N VAL A 169 -6.34 0.82 -3.05
CA VAL A 169 -6.75 2.21 -2.96
C VAL A 169 -6.46 2.73 -1.57
N ASN A 170 -5.64 3.78 -1.49
CA ASN A 170 -5.26 4.40 -0.23
C ASN A 170 -6.09 5.65 0.03
N TYR A 171 -6.77 5.68 1.18
CA TYR A 171 -7.62 6.78 1.61
C TYR A 171 -7.59 6.93 3.13
N THR A 172 -7.09 8.06 3.62
CA THR A 172 -7.07 8.40 5.04
C THR A 172 -8.33 9.16 5.45
N GLY A 173 -8.63 10.25 4.77
CA GLY A 173 -9.79 11.10 5.08
C GLY A 173 -9.74 11.66 6.50
N PHE A 174 -10.92 11.98 7.01
CA PHE A 174 -11.12 12.54 8.34
C PHE A 174 -12.43 12.01 8.94
N ASP A 175 -12.63 12.25 10.25
CA ASP A 175 -13.83 11.80 10.96
C ASP A 175 -15.09 12.47 10.39
N LEU A 176 -15.99 11.68 9.82
CA LEU A 176 -17.24 12.13 9.21
C LEU A 176 -18.20 12.78 10.21
N ASN A 177 -18.03 12.52 11.52
CA ASN A 177 -18.84 13.18 12.55
C ASN A 177 -18.55 14.69 12.66
N SER A 178 -17.45 15.16 12.07
CA SER A 178 -17.17 16.60 11.95
C SER A 178 -18.04 17.32 10.93
N LEU A 179 -18.67 16.59 10.00
CA LEU A 179 -19.59 17.12 9.00
C LEU A 179 -21.00 17.22 9.60
N VAL A 180 -21.46 18.42 9.88
CA VAL A 180 -22.75 18.68 10.54
C VAL A 180 -23.79 19.16 9.55
N GLU A 181 -23.40 20.04 8.64
CA GLU A 181 -24.31 20.68 7.70
C GLU A 181 -24.49 19.85 6.42
N GLU A 182 -25.70 19.86 5.85
CA GLU A 182 -26.00 19.10 4.62
C GLU A 182 -25.11 19.49 3.45
N ASN A 183 -24.75 20.76 3.32
CA ASN A 183 -23.86 21.23 2.27
C ASN A 183 -22.42 20.74 2.44
N GLU A 184 -21.95 20.60 3.69
CA GLU A 184 -20.63 20.01 3.97
C GLU A 184 -20.59 18.52 3.59
N ILE A 185 -21.65 17.79 3.94
CA ILE A 185 -21.80 16.38 3.59
C ILE A 185 -21.87 16.20 2.07
N ALA A 186 -22.64 17.05 1.38
CA ALA A 186 -22.75 17.01 -0.09
C ALA A 186 -21.42 17.35 -0.77
N ALA A 187 -20.68 18.32 -0.27
CA ALA A 187 -19.36 18.69 -0.80
C ALA A 187 -18.34 17.57 -0.62
N GLU A 188 -18.28 16.93 0.55
CA GLU A 188 -17.38 15.80 0.79
C GLU A 188 -17.79 14.55 0.00
N THR A 189 -19.08 14.32 -0.17
CA THR A 189 -19.59 13.25 -1.03
C THR A 189 -19.12 13.42 -2.48
N ALA A 190 -19.21 14.64 -3.02
CA ALA A 190 -18.72 14.95 -4.36
C ALA A 190 -17.19 14.82 -4.46
N ARG A 191 -16.46 15.24 -3.45
CA ARG A 191 -15.02 15.16 -3.35
C ARG A 191 -14.55 13.70 -3.34
N GLN A 192 -15.12 12.87 -2.51
CA GLN A 192 -14.83 11.43 -2.47
C GLN A 192 -15.27 10.73 -3.77
N GLY A 193 -16.40 11.11 -4.33
CA GLY A 193 -16.93 10.59 -5.59
C GLY A 193 -15.96 10.80 -6.76
N ALA A 194 -15.23 11.91 -6.78
CA ALA A 194 -14.22 12.19 -7.81
C ALA A 194 -13.13 11.10 -7.87
N PHE A 195 -12.87 10.43 -6.77
CA PHE A 195 -11.91 9.32 -6.67
C PHE A 195 -12.58 7.96 -6.74
N PHE A 196 -13.54 7.69 -5.85
CA PHE A 196 -14.12 6.35 -5.68
C PHE A 196 -15.00 5.91 -6.84
N ASP A 197 -15.61 6.81 -7.61
CA ASP A 197 -16.38 6.43 -8.80
C ASP A 197 -15.48 5.82 -9.87
N ALA A 198 -14.28 6.36 -10.06
CA ALA A 198 -13.30 5.78 -10.98
C ALA A 198 -12.83 4.39 -10.52
N VAL A 199 -12.64 4.20 -9.22
CA VAL A 199 -12.28 2.90 -8.63
C VAL A 199 -13.40 1.88 -8.80
N ALA A 200 -14.65 2.28 -8.54
CA ALA A 200 -15.82 1.42 -8.72
C ALA A 200 -15.98 0.98 -10.19
N ASN A 201 -15.79 1.90 -11.13
CA ASN A 201 -15.82 1.60 -12.56
C ASN A 201 -14.69 0.64 -12.96
N TRP A 202 -13.49 0.82 -12.41
CA TRP A 202 -12.39 -0.12 -12.61
C TRP A 202 -12.76 -1.54 -12.13
N LYS A 203 -13.36 -1.66 -10.94
CA LYS A 203 -13.75 -2.97 -10.39
C LYS A 203 -14.81 -3.66 -11.23
N VAL A 204 -15.80 -2.94 -11.73
CA VAL A 204 -16.81 -3.47 -12.65
C VAL A 204 -16.16 -4.01 -13.93
N ALA A 205 -15.17 -3.31 -14.47
CA ALA A 205 -14.44 -3.73 -15.67
C ALA A 205 -13.42 -4.86 -15.42
N ASN A 206 -13.05 -5.12 -14.17
CA ASN A 206 -12.02 -6.07 -13.77
C ASN A 206 -12.51 -7.00 -12.65
N THR A 207 -13.60 -7.73 -12.89
CA THR A 207 -14.25 -8.59 -11.89
C THR A 207 -13.35 -9.69 -11.34
N ASN A 208 -12.38 -10.14 -12.13
CA ASN A 208 -11.41 -11.19 -11.78
C ASN A 208 -10.13 -10.66 -11.11
N LYS A 209 -9.99 -9.34 -10.96
CA LYS A 209 -8.85 -8.72 -10.29
C LYS A 209 -9.23 -8.28 -8.88
N ASP A 210 -8.27 -8.28 -7.98
CA ASP A 210 -8.51 -7.94 -6.58
C ASP A 210 -8.52 -6.42 -6.39
N LEU A 211 -9.46 -5.96 -5.57
CA LEU A 211 -9.50 -4.61 -5.03
C LEU A 211 -9.22 -4.68 -3.53
N LEU A 212 -8.25 -3.93 -3.05
CA LEU A 212 -7.94 -3.79 -1.63
C LEU A 212 -8.10 -2.32 -1.22
N PHE A 213 -8.62 -2.12 -0.03
CA PHE A 213 -8.68 -0.80 0.60
C PHE A 213 -7.55 -0.68 1.63
N LYS A 214 -6.94 0.49 1.73
CA LYS A 214 -5.91 0.82 2.71
C LYS A 214 -6.17 2.20 3.31
N GLY A 215 -6.12 2.29 4.62
CA GLY A 215 -6.32 3.54 5.34
C GLY A 215 -7.35 3.44 6.44
N TYR A 216 -8.35 4.31 6.40
CA TYR A 216 -9.43 4.37 7.39
C TYR A 216 -10.80 4.21 6.72
N PRO A 217 -11.36 3.00 6.68
CA PRO A 217 -12.60 2.72 5.95
C PRO A 217 -13.81 3.45 6.54
N GLN A 218 -13.79 3.76 7.85
CA GLN A 218 -14.85 4.52 8.52
C GLN A 218 -15.04 5.94 7.97
N ASN A 219 -14.01 6.49 7.33
CA ASN A 219 -14.02 7.84 6.76
C ASN A 219 -14.58 7.91 5.33
N VAL A 220 -14.91 6.77 4.75
CA VAL A 220 -15.55 6.69 3.42
C VAL A 220 -17.05 6.87 3.59
N ILE A 221 -17.64 7.80 2.84
CA ILE A 221 -19.11 8.05 2.85
C ILE A 221 -19.82 6.91 2.12
N GLY A 222 -19.45 6.61 0.89
CA GLY A 222 -20.02 5.56 0.06
C GLY A 222 -19.42 4.19 0.36
N LYS A 223 -19.80 3.56 1.46
CA LYS A 223 -19.19 2.33 1.97
C LYS A 223 -19.52 1.05 1.17
N SER A 224 -20.43 1.12 0.19
CA SER A 224 -20.77 -0.05 -0.65
C SER A 224 -19.57 -0.62 -1.40
N LEU A 225 -18.60 0.23 -1.80
CA LEU A 225 -17.37 -0.21 -2.44
C LEU A 225 -16.54 -1.14 -1.55
N LEU A 226 -16.60 -0.97 -0.23
CA LEU A 226 -15.85 -1.81 0.71
C LEU A 226 -16.28 -3.28 0.66
N SER A 227 -17.51 -3.55 0.26
CA SER A 227 -18.00 -4.93 0.05
C SER A 227 -17.34 -5.61 -1.15
N ASP A 228 -16.86 -4.85 -2.12
CA ASP A 228 -16.12 -5.34 -3.28
C ASP A 228 -14.61 -5.48 -3.01
N CYS A 229 -14.15 -4.98 -1.87
CA CYS A 229 -12.76 -5.14 -1.44
C CYS A 229 -12.54 -6.54 -0.90
N LYS A 230 -11.49 -7.20 -1.40
CA LYS A 230 -11.09 -8.51 -0.88
C LYS A 230 -10.54 -8.40 0.54
N TYR A 231 -9.76 -7.35 0.80
CA TYR A 231 -9.20 -7.03 2.11
C TYR A 231 -9.31 -5.54 2.40
N ILE A 232 -9.38 -5.22 3.70
CA ILE A 232 -9.34 -3.86 4.23
C ILE A 232 -8.11 -3.76 5.13
N ILE A 233 -7.10 -3.02 4.66
CA ILE A 233 -5.86 -2.77 5.38
C ILE A 233 -6.07 -1.54 6.24
N VAL A 234 -6.11 -1.73 7.56
CA VAL A 234 -6.24 -0.62 8.52
C VAL A 234 -4.85 -0.05 8.82
N ASN A 235 -4.66 1.24 8.61
CA ASN A 235 -3.40 1.91 8.87
C ASN A 235 -3.12 1.98 10.38
N ALA A 236 -2.06 1.31 10.81
CA ALA A 236 -1.58 1.29 12.18
C ALA A 236 -0.11 1.72 12.30
N HIS A 237 0.36 2.61 11.42
CA HIS A 237 1.75 3.08 11.42
C HIS A 237 2.17 3.71 12.75
N GLY A 238 1.26 4.41 13.42
CA GLY A 238 1.51 5.08 14.69
C GLY A 238 1.17 4.26 15.94
N ALA A 239 0.67 3.04 15.79
CA ALA A 239 0.32 2.20 16.94
C ALA A 239 1.56 1.81 17.76
N LYS A 240 1.47 1.91 19.08
CA LYS A 240 2.58 1.67 20.01
C LYS A 240 2.50 0.32 20.72
N ASN A 241 1.38 -0.38 20.58
CA ASN A 241 1.15 -1.71 21.14
C ASN A 241 -0.03 -2.40 20.45
N GLN A 242 -0.28 -3.65 20.80
CA GLN A 242 -1.39 -4.43 20.24
C GLN A 242 -2.77 -3.93 20.66
N TYR A 243 -2.89 -3.27 21.79
CA TYR A 243 -4.16 -2.64 22.22
C TYR A 243 -4.55 -1.49 21.31
N GLU A 244 -3.58 -0.65 20.91
CA GLU A 244 -3.81 0.43 19.95
C GLU A 244 -4.15 -0.12 18.56
N MET A 245 -3.52 -1.21 18.13
CA MET A 245 -3.88 -1.93 16.90
C MET A 245 -5.34 -2.39 16.94
N SER A 246 -5.76 -3.04 18.03
CA SER A 246 -7.15 -3.48 18.22
C SER A 246 -8.13 -2.31 18.28
N TYR A 247 -7.73 -1.19 18.88
CA TYR A 247 -8.55 0.03 18.92
C TYR A 247 -8.78 0.60 17.53
N LEU A 248 -7.77 0.60 16.67
CA LEU A 248 -7.90 1.05 15.28
C LEU A 248 -8.88 0.18 14.48
N ILE A 249 -8.89 -1.13 14.72
CA ILE A 249 -9.89 -2.03 14.15
C ILE A 249 -11.30 -1.72 14.67
N LEU A 250 -11.44 -1.43 15.94
CA LEU A 250 -12.72 -1.01 16.51
C LEU A 250 -13.25 0.25 15.83
N MET A 251 -12.40 1.25 15.63
CA MET A 251 -12.76 2.48 14.91
C MET A 251 -13.11 2.21 13.44
N ALA A 252 -12.39 1.28 12.79
CA ALA A 252 -12.66 0.87 11.42
C ALA A 252 -13.98 0.10 11.27
N SER A 253 -14.46 -0.54 12.34
CA SER A 253 -15.67 -1.37 12.36
C SER A 253 -16.95 -0.53 12.46
N ALA A 254 -16.99 0.58 11.71
CA ALA A 254 -18.18 1.43 11.58
C ALA A 254 -19.31 0.70 10.83
N LYS A 255 -20.52 1.23 10.94
CA LYS A 255 -21.68 0.70 10.22
C LYS A 255 -21.37 0.60 8.71
N ASN A 256 -21.71 -0.52 8.10
CA ASN A 256 -21.50 -0.86 6.69
C ASN A 256 -20.05 -1.09 6.27
N VAL A 257 -19.10 -1.16 7.21
CA VAL A 257 -17.76 -1.67 6.94
C VAL A 257 -17.77 -3.18 7.16
N PRO A 258 -17.37 -3.99 6.19
CA PRO A 258 -17.20 -5.44 6.40
C PRO A 258 -16.15 -5.72 7.47
N THR A 259 -16.47 -6.61 8.42
CA THR A 259 -15.58 -6.94 9.55
C THR A 259 -14.93 -8.32 9.44
N ASP A 260 -15.00 -8.94 8.28
CA ASP A 260 -14.53 -10.30 8.01
C ASP A 260 -13.23 -10.36 7.17
N ARG A 261 -12.55 -9.23 6.96
CA ARG A 261 -11.44 -9.11 6.02
C ARG A 261 -10.35 -8.11 6.41
N PHE A 262 -10.16 -7.85 7.70
CA PHE A 262 -9.19 -6.88 8.18
C PHE A 262 -7.75 -7.37 8.09
N ILE A 263 -6.87 -6.48 7.63
CA ILE A 263 -5.42 -6.65 7.62
C ILE A 263 -4.80 -5.51 8.42
N MET A 264 -3.83 -5.83 9.28
CA MET A 264 -3.09 -4.82 10.04
C MET A 264 -1.97 -4.22 9.20
N GLY A 265 -2.08 -2.93 8.92
CA GLY A 265 -1.10 -2.17 8.13
C GLY A 265 -0.05 -1.51 9.01
N VAL A 266 1.17 -1.99 8.90
CA VAL A 266 2.36 -1.47 9.59
C VAL A 266 3.43 -1.06 8.58
N THR A 267 4.54 -0.57 9.05
CA THR A 267 5.64 -0.11 8.21
C THR A 267 6.99 -0.53 8.80
N THR A 268 8.01 -0.55 7.95
CA THR A 268 9.40 -0.51 8.43
C THR A 268 9.65 0.78 9.19
N PRO A 269 10.62 0.82 10.14
CA PRO A 269 10.85 2.00 10.97
C PRO A 269 11.20 3.26 10.16
N TYR A 270 10.59 4.38 10.50
CA TYR A 270 10.95 5.71 9.98
C TYR A 270 10.60 6.84 10.96
N LEU A 271 11.38 7.92 10.88
CA LEU A 271 11.11 9.15 11.63
C LEU A 271 10.11 10.02 10.85
N THR A 272 9.06 10.45 11.54
CA THR A 272 8.05 11.36 10.95
C THR A 272 8.53 12.81 10.98
N ASN A 273 7.88 13.68 10.19
CA ASN A 273 8.15 15.12 10.19
C ASN A 273 7.89 15.79 11.55
N SER A 274 7.01 15.21 12.36
CA SER A 274 6.71 15.68 13.72
C SER A 274 7.72 15.22 14.77
N GLY A 275 8.75 14.45 14.37
CA GLY A 275 9.77 13.90 15.27
C GLY A 275 9.34 12.65 16.03
N SER A 276 8.18 12.09 15.73
CA SER A 276 7.77 10.77 16.23
C SER A 276 8.36 9.65 15.37
N TYR A 277 8.47 8.46 15.93
CA TYR A 277 9.00 7.29 15.24
C TYR A 277 7.88 6.30 14.95
N ASN A 278 7.64 6.00 13.66
CA ASN A 278 6.70 4.98 13.23
C ASN A 278 7.45 3.67 12.88
N GLY A 279 6.75 2.55 12.95
CA GLY A 279 7.33 1.23 12.68
C GLY A 279 7.98 0.56 13.88
N GLU A 280 8.12 1.26 15.00
CA GLU A 280 8.52 0.72 16.30
C GLU A 280 7.38 0.86 17.31
N LEU A 281 7.19 -0.17 18.14
CA LEU A 281 6.26 -0.13 19.27
C LEU A 281 6.84 0.68 20.42
N GLY A 282 6.02 0.99 21.43
CA GLY A 282 6.42 1.80 22.57
C GLY A 282 7.56 1.23 23.41
N ASP A 283 7.80 -0.09 23.35
CA ASP A 283 8.91 -0.80 23.98
C ASP A 283 10.17 -0.90 23.11
N GLY A 284 10.16 -0.30 21.92
CA GLY A 284 11.26 -0.33 20.96
C GLY A 284 11.29 -1.58 20.07
N SER A 285 10.35 -2.50 20.22
CA SER A 285 10.25 -3.68 19.35
C SER A 285 9.65 -3.32 17.99
N SER A 286 9.84 -4.21 16.99
CA SER A 286 9.30 -4.01 15.64
C SER A 286 7.78 -4.05 15.60
N ALA A 287 7.17 -3.05 14.97
CA ALA A 287 5.73 -3.05 14.70
C ALA A 287 5.32 -4.19 13.75
N ILE A 288 6.20 -4.61 12.85
CA ILE A 288 5.98 -5.75 11.95
C ILE A 288 5.76 -7.03 12.76
N ILE A 289 6.62 -7.30 13.72
CA ILE A 289 6.49 -8.45 14.63
C ILE A 289 5.25 -8.33 15.50
N GLY A 290 4.98 -7.14 16.04
CA GLY A 290 3.76 -6.86 16.81
C GLY A 290 2.48 -7.11 16.01
N ALA A 291 2.45 -6.74 14.74
CA ALA A 291 1.31 -7.01 13.85
C ALA A 291 1.12 -8.51 13.60
N ALA A 292 2.20 -9.26 13.39
CA ALA A 292 2.13 -10.71 13.23
C ALA A 292 1.59 -11.40 14.49
N GLN A 293 2.05 -10.99 15.67
CA GLN A 293 1.55 -11.49 16.96
C GLN A 293 0.07 -11.11 17.18
N TRP A 294 -0.32 -9.90 16.81
CA TRP A 294 -1.72 -9.48 16.83
C TRP A 294 -2.58 -10.35 15.92
N ALA A 295 -2.11 -10.66 14.71
CA ALA A 295 -2.87 -11.42 13.73
C ALA A 295 -3.18 -12.85 14.16
N VAL A 296 -2.28 -13.51 14.90
CA VAL A 296 -2.47 -14.89 15.38
C VAL A 296 -3.22 -14.98 16.71
N ALA A 297 -3.33 -13.87 17.43
CA ALA A 297 -4.14 -13.82 18.65
C ALA A 297 -5.63 -13.88 18.31
N LYS A 298 -6.35 -14.80 18.93
CA LYS A 298 -7.77 -15.03 18.62
C LYS A 298 -8.65 -13.89 19.14
N THR A 299 -9.64 -13.51 18.34
CA THR A 299 -10.75 -12.64 18.73
C THR A 299 -12.05 -13.12 18.10
N PRO A 300 -13.19 -13.09 18.83
CA PRO A 300 -14.47 -13.52 18.28
C PRO A 300 -15.20 -12.46 17.44
N ASP A 301 -14.81 -11.19 17.56
CA ASP A 301 -15.66 -10.06 17.13
C ASP A 301 -15.47 -9.68 15.64
N TYR A 302 -14.35 -10.06 15.06
CA TYR A 302 -14.01 -9.78 13.66
C TYR A 302 -12.98 -10.78 13.15
N THR A 303 -12.78 -10.80 11.83
CA THR A 303 -11.78 -11.67 11.19
C THR A 303 -10.48 -10.90 10.94
N LYS A 304 -9.40 -11.46 11.43
CA LYS A 304 -8.02 -11.02 11.12
C LYS A 304 -7.52 -11.83 9.93
N ALA A 305 -7.35 -11.16 8.79
CA ALA A 305 -6.98 -11.83 7.55
C ALA A 305 -5.47 -11.86 7.31
N GLY A 306 -4.70 -11.01 7.97
CA GLY A 306 -3.25 -10.97 7.81
C GLY A 306 -2.63 -9.63 8.18
N ILE A 307 -1.44 -9.40 7.63
CA ILE A 307 -0.65 -8.19 7.83
C ILE A 307 -0.22 -7.58 6.50
N SER A 308 0.02 -6.27 6.51
CA SER A 308 0.59 -5.53 5.38
C SER A 308 1.75 -4.67 5.87
N ILE A 309 2.87 -4.71 5.17
CA ILE A 309 4.10 -4.01 5.55
C ILE A 309 4.45 -3.00 4.47
N ASP A 310 4.43 -1.71 4.83
CA ASP A 310 4.85 -0.63 3.94
C ASP A 310 6.36 -0.44 3.97
N ALA A 311 6.92 0.07 2.87
CA ALA A 311 8.35 0.28 2.67
C ALA A 311 9.18 -1.00 2.96
N ALA A 312 8.69 -2.14 2.50
CA ALA A 312 9.28 -3.45 2.78
C ALA A 312 10.72 -3.59 2.26
N GLU A 313 11.09 -2.86 1.20
CA GLU A 313 12.46 -2.81 0.66
C GLU A 313 13.49 -2.36 1.70
N LYS A 314 13.09 -1.60 2.71
CA LYS A 314 13.98 -1.14 3.80
C LYS A 314 14.33 -2.23 4.81
N ASP A 315 13.63 -3.36 4.81
CA ASP A 315 13.98 -4.53 5.62
C ASP A 315 15.06 -5.39 4.97
N TYR A 316 15.48 -5.07 3.75
CA TYR A 316 16.66 -5.67 3.16
C TYR A 316 17.92 -5.14 3.83
N PHE A 317 18.65 -5.99 4.54
CA PHE A 317 19.83 -5.57 5.29
C PHE A 317 21.12 -5.76 4.48
N ASN A 318 21.40 -7.00 4.06
CA ASN A 318 22.53 -7.35 3.20
C ASN A 318 22.33 -8.75 2.58
N ALA A 319 23.25 -9.20 1.73
CA ALA A 319 23.15 -10.47 1.02
C ALA A 319 23.08 -11.71 1.93
N SER A 320 23.57 -11.61 3.17
CA SER A 320 23.52 -12.71 4.16
C SER A 320 22.36 -12.56 5.16
N ASN A 321 21.68 -11.42 5.18
CA ASN A 321 20.54 -11.14 6.06
C ASN A 321 19.43 -10.43 5.27
N VAL A 322 18.73 -11.21 4.46
CA VAL A 322 17.73 -10.75 3.51
C VAL A 322 16.36 -10.76 4.16
N TYR A 323 15.75 -9.59 4.32
CA TYR A 323 14.40 -9.40 4.90
C TYR A 323 14.20 -10.12 6.25
N PRO A 324 15.04 -9.87 7.27
CA PRO A 324 15.03 -10.65 8.50
C PRO A 324 13.74 -10.47 9.31
N THR A 325 13.23 -9.25 9.42
CA THR A 325 12.01 -8.95 10.20
C THR A 325 10.77 -9.49 9.49
N LEU A 326 10.70 -9.33 8.18
CA LEU A 326 9.62 -9.88 7.37
C LEU A 326 9.56 -11.41 7.46
N LYS A 327 10.71 -12.09 7.39
CA LYS A 327 10.80 -13.54 7.53
C LYS A 327 10.38 -14.04 8.91
N GLU A 328 10.76 -13.31 9.97
CA GLU A 328 10.33 -13.60 11.33
C GLU A 328 8.81 -13.47 11.48
N ALA A 329 8.22 -12.40 10.95
CA ALA A 329 6.77 -12.20 10.95
C ALA A 329 6.04 -13.33 10.21
N ILE A 330 6.52 -13.74 9.05
CA ILE A 330 5.97 -14.88 8.30
C ILE A 330 6.02 -16.16 9.12
N SER A 331 7.10 -16.40 9.84
CA SER A 331 7.24 -17.58 10.73
C SER A 331 6.24 -17.57 11.88
N ILE A 332 5.87 -16.41 12.40
CA ILE A 332 4.84 -16.25 13.43
C ILE A 332 3.45 -16.58 12.87
N LEU A 333 3.16 -16.09 11.64
CA LEU A 333 1.86 -16.29 10.99
C LEU A 333 1.63 -17.73 10.54
N SER A 334 2.66 -18.43 10.13
CA SER A 334 2.61 -19.80 9.61
C SER A 334 3.73 -20.62 10.23
N PRO A 335 3.62 -20.98 11.52
CA PRO A 335 4.63 -21.81 12.15
C PRO A 335 4.69 -23.15 11.43
N THR A 336 5.88 -23.52 10.94
CA THR A 336 6.13 -24.87 10.43
C THR A 336 5.87 -25.86 11.56
N VAL A 337 4.96 -26.78 11.34
CA VAL A 337 4.76 -27.91 12.25
C VAL A 337 6.08 -28.69 12.25
N LYS A 338 6.78 -28.70 13.39
CA LYS A 338 7.97 -29.50 13.61
C LYS A 338 7.61 -30.96 13.77
#